data_dcaa50b139a75c32bdb83aafd8b7249e
#
_entry.id   dcaa50b139a75c32bdb83aafd8b7249e
#
_cell.length_a   1.000
_cell.length_b   1.000
_cell.length_c   1.000
_cell.angle_alpha   90.00
_cell.angle_beta   90.00
_cell.angle_gamma   90.00
#
_symmetry.space_group_name_H-M   'P 1'
#
loop_
_entity.id
_entity.type
_entity.pdbx_description
1 polymer ?
#
loop_
_entity_poly.entity_id
_entity_poly.type
_entity_poly.pdbx_seq_one_letter_code
_entity_poly.pdbx_strand_id
1 'polypeptide(L)'
;VKIPANISSQFITSLLLIGASLENGLEIDLQGEITSRSYIKMTLKILKDIGIETRFEGNSIKILSSETSLYNKQLDKHFHTSKIKHYTVESDWSSASYFYSLAAIGKKRIHLKSFYAYSLQGDSALKNIYLKFFGVNTISDAAEHLISLVPDNNFKYPEKFVLDMNDCPDIAQTVCVTCVALKLPFEISGLGTLKVKETDRLIALQNELEKIGCRTEISE
;
A
#
# COMPACT_ATOMS: atom_id res chain seq x y z
N VAL A 1 -24.24 -5.30 2.00
CA VAL A 1 -24.03 -4.70 0.68
C VAL A 1 -23.10 -5.59 -0.12
N LYS A 2 -23.43 -5.83 -1.43
CA LYS A 2 -22.55 -6.59 -2.34
C LYS A 2 -21.86 -5.62 -3.29
N ILE A 3 -20.54 -5.73 -3.40
CA ILE A 3 -19.73 -4.86 -4.28
C ILE A 3 -18.63 -5.66 -4.97
N PRO A 4 -18.25 -5.32 -6.22
CA PRO A 4 -17.12 -5.93 -6.89
C PRO A 4 -15.83 -5.70 -6.10
N ALA A 5 -14.98 -6.72 -5.95
CA ALA A 5 -13.73 -6.65 -5.19
C ALA A 5 -12.57 -6.06 -6.02
N ASN A 6 -12.70 -6.04 -7.34
CA ASN A 6 -11.69 -5.56 -8.28
C ASN A 6 -11.80 -4.06 -8.62
N ILE A 7 -12.67 -3.34 -7.91
CA ILE A 7 -12.73 -1.87 -7.96
C ILE A 7 -11.63 -1.26 -7.08
N SER A 8 -11.43 0.05 -7.20
CA SER A 8 -10.49 0.75 -6.32
C SER A 8 -10.84 0.51 -4.85
N SER A 9 -9.85 0.10 -4.04
CA SER A 9 -10.00 -0.08 -2.59
C SER A 9 -10.50 1.17 -1.86
N GLN A 10 -10.38 2.35 -2.47
CA GLN A 10 -10.89 3.61 -1.91
C GLN A 10 -12.42 3.60 -1.74
N PHE A 11 -13.17 2.97 -2.66
CA PHE A 11 -14.62 2.81 -2.51
C PHE A 11 -14.96 1.89 -1.33
N ILE A 12 -14.21 0.80 -1.20
CA ILE A 12 -14.38 -0.15 -0.09
C ILE A 12 -14.06 0.57 1.22
N THR A 13 -12.92 1.22 1.33
CA THR A 13 -12.47 1.88 2.56
C THR A 13 -13.37 3.04 2.97
N SER A 14 -13.97 3.79 2.03
CA SER A 14 -14.95 4.83 2.35
C SER A 14 -16.21 4.23 2.99
N LEU A 15 -16.71 3.10 2.48
CA LEU A 15 -17.83 2.39 3.10
C LEU A 15 -17.47 1.85 4.49
N LEU A 16 -16.24 1.35 4.69
CA LEU A 16 -15.76 0.90 5.99
C LEU A 16 -15.78 2.04 7.03
N LEU A 17 -15.32 3.23 6.63
CA LEU A 17 -15.27 4.40 7.52
C LEU A 17 -16.67 4.86 7.95
N ILE A 18 -17.62 4.92 7.03
CA ILE A 18 -18.99 5.30 7.37
C ILE A 18 -19.76 4.20 8.09
N GLY A 19 -19.38 2.92 7.85
CA GLY A 19 -20.08 1.76 8.43
C GLY A 19 -20.20 1.79 9.95
N ALA A 20 -19.17 2.34 10.63
CA ALA A 20 -19.17 2.48 12.08
C ALA A 20 -20.19 3.51 12.62
N SER A 21 -20.62 4.47 11.80
CA SER A 21 -21.61 5.49 12.17
C SER A 21 -23.06 5.05 11.85
N LEU A 22 -23.24 3.94 11.14
CA LEU A 22 -24.58 3.43 10.86
C LEU A 22 -25.15 2.72 12.09
N GLU A 23 -26.44 2.89 12.33
CA GLU A 23 -27.15 2.33 13.50
C GLU A 23 -26.95 0.82 13.66
N ASN A 24 -27.01 0.06 12.57
CA ASN A 24 -26.86 -1.39 12.55
C ASN A 24 -25.46 -1.83 12.10
N GLY A 25 -24.49 -0.90 11.99
CA GLY A 25 -23.20 -1.18 11.38
C GLY A 25 -23.29 -1.46 9.89
N LEU A 26 -22.32 -2.19 9.33
CA LEU A 26 -22.27 -2.50 7.90
C LEU A 26 -21.70 -3.89 7.66
N GLU A 27 -22.32 -4.63 6.76
CA GLU A 27 -21.78 -5.89 6.23
C GLU A 27 -21.57 -5.75 4.72
N ILE A 28 -20.34 -6.04 4.27
CA ILE A 28 -19.92 -5.95 2.87
C ILE A 28 -19.50 -7.34 2.40
N ASP A 29 -20.08 -7.79 1.30
CA ASP A 29 -19.71 -9.01 0.59
C ASP A 29 -18.98 -8.63 -0.70
N LEU A 30 -17.67 -8.88 -0.73
CA LEU A 30 -16.77 -8.56 -1.84
C LEU A 30 -16.84 -9.65 -2.90
N GLN A 31 -17.25 -9.28 -4.10
CA GLN A 31 -17.46 -10.19 -5.23
C GLN A 31 -16.20 -10.30 -6.08
N GLY A 32 -15.59 -11.49 -6.17
CA GLY A 32 -14.41 -11.76 -6.97
C GLY A 32 -13.08 -11.61 -6.21
N GLU A 33 -12.00 -11.41 -6.92
CA GLU A 33 -10.66 -11.27 -6.36
C GLU A 33 -10.44 -9.88 -5.78
N ILE A 34 -9.92 -9.82 -4.55
CA ILE A 34 -9.68 -8.55 -3.84
C ILE A 34 -8.32 -8.00 -4.26
N THR A 35 -8.33 -6.82 -4.86
CA THR A 35 -7.13 -6.04 -5.16
C THR A 35 -6.80 -5.08 -4.02
N SER A 36 -5.51 -4.76 -3.85
CA SER A 36 -5.03 -3.81 -2.81
C SER A 36 -5.57 -4.13 -1.41
N ARG A 37 -5.60 -5.42 -1.05
CA ARG A 37 -6.13 -5.94 0.23
C ARG A 37 -5.48 -5.29 1.45
N SER A 38 -4.24 -4.86 1.33
CA SER A 38 -3.47 -4.15 2.37
C SER A 38 -4.16 -2.88 2.85
N TYR A 39 -4.73 -2.07 1.96
CA TYR A 39 -5.43 -0.83 2.32
C TYR A 39 -6.74 -1.09 3.06
N ILE A 40 -7.47 -2.15 2.69
CA ILE A 40 -8.65 -2.60 3.44
C ILE A 40 -8.25 -2.98 4.87
N LYS A 41 -7.21 -3.81 5.02
CA LYS A 41 -6.68 -4.22 6.33
C LYS A 41 -6.20 -3.04 7.17
N MET A 42 -5.53 -2.07 6.55
CA MET A 42 -5.08 -0.84 7.22
C MET A 42 -6.27 -0.08 7.79
N THR A 43 -7.32 0.15 7.00
CA THR A 43 -8.54 0.85 7.46
C THR A 43 -9.22 0.10 8.61
N LEU A 44 -9.37 -1.22 8.49
CA LEU A 44 -9.96 -2.04 9.55
C LEU A 44 -9.12 -2.01 10.83
N LYS A 45 -7.79 -1.99 10.72
CA LYS A 45 -6.90 -1.87 11.88
C LYS A 45 -7.06 -0.53 12.57
N ILE A 46 -7.13 0.57 11.81
CA ILE A 46 -7.36 1.91 12.37
C ILE A 46 -8.72 1.96 13.10
N LEU A 47 -9.78 1.46 12.48
CA LEU A 47 -11.10 1.38 13.11
C LEU A 47 -11.04 0.58 14.42
N LYS A 48 -10.34 -0.55 14.43
CA LYS A 48 -10.16 -1.37 15.61
C LYS A 48 -9.37 -0.65 16.72
N ASP A 49 -8.33 0.12 16.35
CA ASP A 49 -7.51 0.88 17.31
C ASP A 49 -8.30 1.99 17.99
N ILE A 50 -9.24 2.63 17.28
CA ILE A 50 -10.16 3.62 17.88
C ILE A 50 -11.38 2.98 18.54
N GLY A 51 -11.45 1.65 18.52
CA GLY A 51 -12.40 0.91 19.31
C GLY A 51 -13.62 0.38 18.58
N ILE A 52 -13.69 0.47 17.26
CA ILE A 52 -14.76 -0.13 16.47
C ILE A 52 -14.46 -1.62 16.25
N GLU A 53 -15.42 -2.47 16.53
CA GLU A 53 -15.28 -3.91 16.31
C GLU A 53 -15.45 -4.20 14.82
N THR A 54 -14.47 -4.91 14.25
CA THR A 54 -14.46 -5.29 12.83
C THR A 54 -14.06 -6.75 12.67
N ARG A 55 -14.66 -7.44 11.67
CA ARG A 55 -14.28 -8.79 11.25
C ARG A 55 -14.06 -8.83 9.76
N PHE A 56 -13.06 -9.59 9.31
CA PHE A 56 -12.75 -9.78 7.90
C PHE A 56 -12.42 -11.24 7.66
N GLU A 57 -13.35 -11.98 7.10
CA GLU A 57 -13.27 -13.43 6.86
C GLU A 57 -13.55 -13.71 5.39
N GLY A 58 -12.58 -14.32 4.69
CA GLY A 58 -12.69 -14.55 3.24
C GLY A 58 -12.90 -13.24 2.48
N ASN A 59 -14.07 -13.09 1.87
CA ASN A 59 -14.53 -11.92 1.14
C ASN A 59 -15.61 -11.12 1.89
N SER A 60 -15.95 -11.52 3.13
CA SER A 60 -16.95 -10.80 3.94
C SER A 60 -16.29 -9.90 4.96
N ILE A 61 -16.74 -8.65 5.02
CA ILE A 61 -16.30 -7.66 6.01
C ILE A 61 -17.52 -7.23 6.81
N LYS A 62 -17.41 -7.28 8.13
CA LYS A 62 -18.44 -6.81 9.04
C LYS A 62 -17.86 -5.74 9.98
N ILE A 63 -18.60 -4.65 10.10
CA ILE A 63 -18.29 -3.54 11.01
C ILE A 63 -19.50 -3.35 11.90
N LEU A 64 -19.28 -3.39 13.20
CA LEU A 64 -20.33 -3.08 14.17
C LEU A 64 -20.46 -1.57 14.30
N SER A 65 -21.69 -1.09 14.65
CA SER A 65 -21.88 0.31 14.97
C SER A 65 -21.01 0.73 16.16
N SER A 66 -20.72 2.01 16.28
CA SER A 66 -19.96 2.56 17.41
C SER A 66 -20.65 2.27 18.74
N GLU A 67 -21.96 2.36 18.81
CA GLU A 67 -22.75 2.06 20.01
C GLU A 67 -22.65 0.58 20.40
N THR A 68 -22.85 -0.34 19.45
CA THR A 68 -22.70 -1.78 19.69
C THR A 68 -21.27 -2.14 20.08
N SER A 69 -20.28 -1.52 19.46
CA SER A 69 -18.87 -1.74 19.79
C SER A 69 -18.53 -1.28 21.20
N LEU A 70 -19.06 -0.15 21.65
CA LEU A 70 -18.89 0.35 23.01
C LEU A 70 -19.60 -0.53 24.03
N TYR A 71 -20.81 -1.00 23.73
CA TYR A 71 -21.57 -1.92 24.58
C TYR A 71 -20.81 -3.23 24.81
N ASN A 72 -20.32 -3.86 23.74
CA ASN A 72 -19.56 -5.10 23.82
C ASN A 72 -18.30 -4.95 24.68
N LYS A 73 -17.63 -3.79 24.61
CA LYS A 73 -16.45 -3.48 25.42
C LYS A 73 -16.76 -3.31 26.89
N GLN A 74 -17.90 -2.74 27.25
CA GLN A 74 -18.33 -2.62 28.65
C GLN A 74 -18.60 -3.98 29.29
N LEU A 75 -18.97 -4.98 28.48
CA LEU A 75 -19.17 -6.37 28.94
C LEU A 75 -17.85 -7.13 29.09
N ASP A 76 -16.80 -6.75 28.37
CA ASP A 76 -15.48 -7.37 28.47
C ASP A 76 -14.66 -6.71 29.60
N LYS A 77 -14.64 -7.35 30.77
CA LYS A 77 -13.90 -6.89 31.96
C LYS A 77 -12.38 -6.78 31.74
N HIS A 78 -11.83 -7.36 30.68
CA HIS A 78 -10.42 -7.30 30.32
C HIS A 78 -10.12 -6.21 29.28
N PHE A 79 -11.14 -5.52 28.79
CA PHE A 79 -10.96 -4.47 27.80
C PHE A 79 -10.54 -3.16 28.47
N HIS A 80 -9.24 -2.90 28.46
CA HIS A 80 -8.74 -1.56 28.76
C HIS A 80 -9.12 -0.64 27.59
N THR A 81 -10.03 0.29 27.82
CA THR A 81 -10.29 1.41 26.91
C THR A 81 -9.00 2.21 26.78
N SER A 82 -8.13 1.82 25.85
CA SER A 82 -7.07 2.71 25.42
C SER A 82 -7.76 3.89 24.76
N LYS A 83 -7.98 4.95 25.52
CA LYS A 83 -8.35 6.25 24.95
C LYS A 83 -7.15 6.66 24.13
N ILE A 84 -7.16 6.34 22.83
CA ILE A 84 -6.16 6.88 21.91
C ILE A 84 -6.38 8.39 21.92
N LYS A 85 -5.61 9.09 22.75
CA LYS A 85 -5.63 10.56 22.83
C LYS A 85 -4.87 11.18 21.67
N HIS A 86 -3.93 10.43 21.10
CA HIS A 86 -3.06 10.88 20.01
C HIS A 86 -2.84 9.72 19.04
N TYR A 87 -3.03 9.98 17.77
CA TYR A 87 -2.71 9.09 16.68
C TYR A 87 -1.71 9.78 15.76
N THR A 88 -0.51 9.22 15.63
CA THR A 88 0.50 9.77 14.73
C THR A 88 0.33 9.10 13.37
N VAL A 89 0.03 9.89 12.35
CA VAL A 89 -0.08 9.42 10.98
C VAL A 89 1.32 9.18 10.44
N GLU A 90 1.56 7.98 9.94
CA GLU A 90 2.80 7.61 9.26
C GLU A 90 2.91 8.36 7.92
N SER A 91 4.14 8.66 7.50
CA SER A 91 4.41 9.20 6.17
C SER A 91 3.99 8.22 5.07
N ASP A 92 3.67 8.76 3.90
CA ASP A 92 3.15 8.03 2.75
C ASP A 92 4.25 7.21 2.06
N TRP A 93 4.08 5.88 2.03
CA TRP A 93 5.00 4.96 1.36
C TRP A 93 4.95 5.07 -0.17
N SER A 94 3.82 5.47 -0.75
CA SER A 94 3.77 5.75 -2.19
C SER A 94 4.71 6.89 -2.54
N SER A 95 4.70 7.96 -1.74
CA SER A 95 5.64 9.09 -1.88
C SER A 95 7.09 8.67 -1.61
N ALA A 96 7.33 7.73 -0.68
CA ALA A 96 8.68 7.20 -0.43
C ALA A 96 9.28 6.55 -1.69
N SER A 97 8.46 6.00 -2.60
CA SER A 97 8.92 5.31 -3.81
C SER A 97 9.83 6.17 -4.67
N TYR A 98 9.56 7.48 -4.77
CA TYR A 98 10.41 8.41 -5.51
C TYR A 98 11.82 8.51 -4.91
N PHE A 99 11.94 8.50 -3.59
CA PHE A 99 13.23 8.54 -2.91
C PHE A 99 13.98 7.22 -3.01
N TYR A 100 13.27 6.08 -3.03
CA TYR A 100 13.86 4.79 -3.33
C TYR A 100 14.44 4.75 -4.76
N SER A 101 13.70 5.29 -5.74
CA SER A 101 14.19 5.44 -7.11
C SER A 101 15.45 6.31 -7.16
N LEU A 102 15.43 7.47 -6.51
CA LEU A 102 16.58 8.37 -6.44
C LEU A 102 17.79 7.71 -5.77
N ALA A 103 17.58 6.93 -4.69
CA ALA A 103 18.66 6.20 -4.03
C ALA A 103 19.27 5.14 -4.95
N ALA A 104 18.42 4.38 -5.67
CA ALA A 104 18.87 3.32 -6.58
C ALA A 104 19.67 3.89 -7.76
N ILE A 105 19.18 4.95 -8.39
CA ILE A 105 19.78 5.59 -9.57
C ILE A 105 21.03 6.37 -9.19
N GLY A 106 20.91 7.22 -8.16
CA GLY A 106 21.96 8.13 -7.72
C GLY A 106 23.04 7.49 -6.85
N LYS A 107 22.84 6.25 -6.42
CA LYS A 107 23.75 5.51 -5.52
C LYS A 107 24.11 6.30 -4.26
N LYS A 108 23.16 7.05 -3.73
CA LYS A 108 23.33 7.88 -2.53
C LYS A 108 22.39 7.47 -1.42
N ARG A 109 22.91 7.53 -0.18
CA ARG A 109 22.08 7.33 1.00
C ARG A 109 21.06 8.47 1.14
N ILE A 110 19.81 8.10 1.47
CA ILE A 110 18.72 9.06 1.73
C ILE A 110 18.09 8.70 3.08
N HIS A 111 17.73 9.71 3.86
CA HIS A 111 17.04 9.55 5.13
C HIS A 111 15.63 10.11 5.02
N LEU A 112 14.62 9.33 5.44
CA LEU A 112 13.21 9.73 5.44
C LEU A 112 12.67 9.61 6.85
N LYS A 113 11.98 10.66 7.33
CA LYS A 113 11.39 10.72 8.68
C LYS A 113 9.92 10.36 8.68
N SER A 114 9.42 10.00 9.86
CA SER A 114 8.02 9.65 10.11
C SER A 114 7.57 8.37 9.41
N PHE A 115 8.48 7.40 9.26
CA PHE A 115 8.20 6.06 8.75
C PHE A 115 8.34 5.01 9.85
N TYR A 116 7.43 4.04 9.88
CA TYR A 116 7.49 2.94 10.82
C TYR A 116 8.23 1.73 10.23
N ALA A 117 8.96 1.01 11.08
CA ALA A 117 9.63 -0.23 10.69
C ALA A 117 8.63 -1.27 10.15
N TYR A 118 7.44 -1.31 10.78
CA TYR A 118 6.32 -2.16 10.40
C TYR A 118 5.13 -1.28 10.01
N SER A 119 4.97 -1.05 8.71
CA SER A 119 3.87 -0.26 8.17
C SER A 119 2.69 -1.15 7.78
N LEU A 120 1.49 -0.62 7.93
CA LEU A 120 0.26 -1.21 7.41
C LEU A 120 -0.03 -0.80 5.96
N GLN A 121 0.69 0.19 5.43
CA GLN A 121 0.56 0.62 4.04
C GLN A 121 1.13 -0.45 3.11
N GLY A 122 0.35 -0.86 2.09
CA GLY A 122 0.77 -1.89 1.12
C GLY A 122 2.04 -1.54 0.40
N ASP A 123 2.22 -0.27 0.08
CA ASP A 123 3.38 0.26 -0.63
C ASP A 123 4.69 0.18 0.18
N SER A 124 4.63 -0.16 1.48
CA SER A 124 5.82 -0.52 2.26
C SER A 124 6.55 -1.76 1.72
N ALA A 125 5.94 -2.50 0.78
CA ALA A 125 6.57 -3.53 -0.04
C ALA A 125 7.81 -3.02 -0.79
N LEU A 126 7.94 -1.70 -0.99
CA LEU A 126 9.14 -1.03 -1.52
C LEU A 126 10.42 -1.54 -0.89
N LYS A 127 10.45 -1.75 0.44
CA LYS A 127 11.61 -2.26 1.15
C LYS A 127 12.17 -3.53 0.52
N ASN A 128 11.29 -4.49 0.28
CA ASN A 128 11.66 -5.79 -0.27
C ASN A 128 11.94 -5.72 -1.77
N ILE A 129 11.15 -4.94 -2.50
CA ILE A 129 11.31 -4.77 -3.94
C ILE A 129 12.67 -4.14 -4.25
N TYR A 130 12.98 -3.03 -3.58
CA TYR A 130 14.23 -2.31 -3.84
C TYR A 130 15.47 -3.04 -3.30
N LEU A 131 15.35 -3.76 -2.19
CA LEU A 131 16.43 -4.63 -1.72
C LEU A 131 16.73 -5.73 -2.74
N LYS A 132 15.70 -6.43 -3.21
CA LYS A 132 15.84 -7.60 -4.08
C LYS A 132 16.31 -7.26 -5.50
N PHE A 133 15.76 -6.20 -6.09
CA PHE A 133 15.94 -5.90 -7.51
C PHE A 133 16.89 -4.74 -7.81
N PHE A 134 17.08 -3.84 -6.84
CA PHE A 134 17.86 -2.61 -7.05
C PHE A 134 19.00 -2.41 -6.05
N GLY A 135 19.16 -3.33 -5.08
CA GLY A 135 20.22 -3.28 -4.10
C GLY A 135 20.11 -2.09 -3.14
N VAL A 136 18.92 -1.61 -2.84
CA VAL A 136 18.70 -0.56 -1.84
C VAL A 136 18.19 -1.18 -0.56
N ASN A 137 19.03 -1.23 0.47
CA ASN A 137 18.65 -1.70 1.79
C ASN A 137 17.95 -0.59 2.58
N THR A 138 16.93 -0.97 3.34
CA THR A 138 16.20 -0.09 4.25
C THR A 138 16.59 -0.39 5.69
N ILE A 139 17.24 0.55 6.34
CA ILE A 139 17.60 0.47 7.76
C ILE A 139 16.63 1.35 8.53
N SER A 140 15.88 0.76 9.47
CA SER A 140 14.89 1.48 10.28
C SER A 140 15.43 1.81 11.65
N ASP A 141 15.27 3.05 12.09
CA ASP A 141 15.40 3.49 13.46
C ASP A 141 14.00 3.70 14.05
N ALA A 142 13.58 2.77 14.93
CA ALA A 142 12.24 2.80 15.49
C ALA A 142 12.06 3.93 16.54
N ALA A 143 13.13 4.37 17.21
CA ALA A 143 13.06 5.44 18.20
C ALA A 143 12.84 6.81 17.53
N GLU A 144 13.48 7.03 16.41
CA GLU A 144 13.39 8.28 15.65
C GLU A 144 12.33 8.26 14.55
N HIS A 145 11.61 7.14 14.37
CA HIS A 145 10.69 6.92 13.23
C HIS A 145 11.33 7.27 11.90
N LEU A 146 12.58 6.85 11.72
CA LEU A 146 13.42 7.17 10.57
C LEU A 146 13.75 5.90 9.79
N ILE A 147 13.73 6.00 8.47
CA ILE A 147 14.30 4.98 7.60
C ILE A 147 15.47 5.58 6.80
N SER A 148 16.51 4.77 6.63
CA SER A 148 17.68 5.10 5.82
C SER A 148 17.71 4.17 4.62
N LEU A 149 17.66 4.74 3.42
CA LEU A 149 17.81 4.05 2.15
C LEU A 149 19.31 3.97 1.83
N VAL A 150 19.87 2.76 1.85
CA VAL A 150 21.32 2.55 1.69
C VAL A 150 21.56 1.70 0.45
N PRO A 151 21.96 2.30 -0.68
CA PRO A 151 22.27 1.56 -1.89
C PRO A 151 23.58 0.77 -1.74
N ASP A 152 23.58 -0.46 -2.26
CA ASP A 152 24.78 -1.26 -2.47
C ASP A 152 25.40 -0.88 -3.82
N ASN A 153 26.61 -0.33 -3.79
CA ASN A 153 27.33 0.08 -5.00
C ASN A 153 27.84 -1.11 -5.82
N ASN A 154 27.93 -2.30 -5.23
CA ASN A 154 28.37 -3.53 -5.89
C ASN A 154 27.23 -4.46 -6.27
N PHE A 155 25.98 -3.99 -6.12
CA PHE A 155 24.79 -4.79 -6.43
C PHE A 155 24.79 -5.22 -7.90
N LYS A 156 24.58 -6.53 -8.12
CA LYS A 156 24.43 -7.10 -9.44
C LYS A 156 22.94 -7.17 -9.79
N TYR A 157 22.54 -6.40 -10.78
CA TYR A 157 21.15 -6.40 -11.24
C TYR A 157 20.78 -7.74 -11.86
N PRO A 158 19.52 -8.19 -11.71
CA PRO A 158 19.02 -9.34 -12.46
C PRO A 158 19.00 -9.02 -13.97
N GLU A 159 18.91 -10.04 -14.80
CA GLU A 159 18.77 -9.85 -16.25
C GLU A 159 17.46 -9.17 -16.62
N LYS A 160 16.40 -9.41 -15.84
CA LYS A 160 15.07 -8.86 -16.04
C LYS A 160 14.39 -8.68 -14.68
N PHE A 161 13.66 -7.58 -14.52
CA PHE A 161 12.74 -7.39 -13.41
C PHE A 161 11.40 -8.05 -13.74
N VAL A 162 10.95 -9.00 -12.93
CA VAL A 162 9.64 -9.66 -13.08
C VAL A 162 8.95 -9.68 -11.75
N LEU A 163 7.75 -9.08 -11.66
CA LEU A 163 7.01 -9.00 -10.41
C LEU A 163 5.51 -8.82 -10.65
N ASP A 164 4.70 -9.53 -9.86
CA ASP A 164 3.28 -9.23 -9.67
C ASP A 164 3.13 -8.16 -8.60
N MET A 165 2.46 -7.05 -8.96
CA MET A 165 2.25 -5.89 -8.08
C MET A 165 0.78 -5.68 -7.70
N ASN A 166 -0.06 -6.72 -7.74
CA ASN A 166 -1.48 -6.64 -7.39
C ASN A 166 -1.73 -6.05 -5.98
N ASP A 167 -0.84 -6.31 -5.02
CA ASP A 167 -0.95 -5.78 -3.65
C ASP A 167 -0.41 -4.34 -3.47
N CYS A 168 0.38 -3.84 -4.43
CA CYS A 168 0.98 -2.49 -4.40
C CYS A 168 1.07 -1.85 -5.80
N PRO A 169 -0.03 -1.79 -6.57
CA PRO A 169 0.00 -1.32 -7.95
C PRO A 169 0.37 0.17 -8.06
N ASP A 170 0.09 0.96 -7.03
CA ASP A 170 0.27 2.43 -7.07
C ASP A 170 1.74 2.86 -7.15
N ILE A 171 2.69 1.99 -6.80
CA ILE A 171 4.14 2.26 -6.93
C ILE A 171 4.76 1.72 -8.23
N ALA A 172 3.97 1.07 -9.10
CA ALA A 172 4.48 0.47 -10.34
C ALA A 172 5.12 1.51 -11.26
N GLN A 173 4.55 2.72 -11.38
CA GLN A 173 5.12 3.78 -12.21
C GLN A 173 6.55 4.13 -11.80
N THR A 174 6.79 4.28 -10.49
CA THR A 174 8.13 4.60 -9.96
C THR A 174 9.11 3.44 -10.20
N VAL A 175 8.63 2.20 -10.06
CA VAL A 175 9.44 1.00 -10.33
C VAL A 175 9.81 0.93 -11.81
N CYS A 176 8.86 1.17 -12.74
CA CYS A 176 9.13 1.22 -14.18
C CYS A 176 10.19 2.28 -14.51
N VAL A 177 10.05 3.49 -13.99
CA VAL A 177 11.03 4.58 -14.20
C VAL A 177 12.40 4.19 -13.67
N THR A 178 12.47 3.52 -12.51
CA THR A 178 13.74 3.01 -11.96
C THR A 178 14.37 1.97 -12.89
N CYS A 179 13.58 1.02 -13.41
CA CYS A 179 14.06 0.02 -14.37
C CYS A 179 14.61 0.68 -15.62
N VAL A 180 13.89 1.64 -16.20
CA VAL A 180 14.34 2.38 -17.40
C VAL A 180 15.65 3.12 -17.16
N ALA A 181 15.75 3.87 -16.05
CA ALA A 181 16.96 4.62 -15.72
C ALA A 181 18.18 3.71 -15.51
N LEU A 182 17.97 2.50 -15.01
CA LEU A 182 19.00 1.49 -14.80
C LEU A 182 19.21 0.56 -16.01
N LYS A 183 18.48 0.78 -17.12
CA LYS A 183 18.49 -0.05 -18.32
C LYS A 183 18.17 -1.52 -18.05
N LEU A 184 17.29 -1.77 -17.09
CA LEU A 184 16.85 -3.09 -16.69
C LEU A 184 15.51 -3.42 -17.39
N PRO A 185 15.48 -4.44 -18.26
CA PRO A 185 14.21 -4.93 -18.82
C PRO A 185 13.22 -5.32 -17.73
N PHE A 186 11.93 -5.08 -17.94
CA PHE A 186 10.93 -5.40 -16.94
C PHE A 186 9.65 -6.01 -17.50
N GLU A 187 8.99 -6.79 -16.67
CA GLU A 187 7.65 -7.34 -16.88
C GLU A 187 6.90 -7.25 -15.55
N ILE A 188 5.77 -6.53 -15.55
CA ILE A 188 5.00 -6.28 -14.35
C ILE A 188 3.55 -6.68 -14.59
N SER A 189 3.01 -7.52 -13.73
CA SER A 189 1.60 -7.94 -13.73
C SER A 189 0.86 -7.36 -12.53
N GLY A 190 -0.46 -7.63 -12.43
CA GLY A 190 -1.29 -7.17 -11.32
C GLY A 190 -1.66 -5.70 -11.36
N LEU A 191 -1.59 -5.04 -12.53
CA LEU A 191 -1.79 -3.59 -12.69
C LEU A 191 -3.20 -3.19 -13.17
N GLY A 192 -4.15 -4.12 -13.22
CA GLY A 192 -5.49 -3.87 -13.81
C GLY A 192 -6.23 -2.68 -13.19
N THR A 193 -6.06 -2.43 -11.89
CA THR A 193 -6.70 -1.29 -11.21
C THR A 193 -6.16 0.08 -11.65
N LEU A 194 -4.99 0.15 -12.26
CA LEU A 194 -4.40 1.40 -12.76
C LEU A 194 -5.13 1.96 -13.99
N LYS A 195 -5.90 1.12 -14.71
CA LYS A 195 -6.73 1.53 -15.86
C LYS A 195 -7.93 2.40 -15.44
N VAL A 196 -8.38 2.26 -14.19
CA VAL A 196 -9.64 2.88 -13.68
C VAL A 196 -9.39 3.86 -12.52
N LYS A 197 -8.23 4.50 -12.51
CA LYS A 197 -7.90 5.59 -11.57
C LYS A 197 -8.41 6.93 -12.12
N GLU A 198 -7.85 8.05 -11.68
CA GLU A 198 -8.16 9.40 -12.19
C GLU A 198 -7.87 9.57 -13.70
N THR A 199 -7.01 8.70 -14.24
CA THR A 199 -6.69 8.50 -15.66
C THR A 199 -6.32 7.04 -15.86
N ASP A 200 -6.24 6.57 -17.12
CA ASP A 200 -5.58 5.31 -17.41
C ASP A 200 -4.05 5.50 -17.23
N ARG A 201 -3.56 5.11 -16.02
CA ARG A 201 -2.15 5.30 -15.65
C ARG A 201 -1.21 4.44 -16.47
N LEU A 202 -1.68 3.32 -17.05
CA LEU A 202 -0.84 2.46 -17.89
C LEU A 202 -0.55 3.15 -19.21
N ILE A 203 -1.56 3.68 -19.86
CA ILE A 203 -1.41 4.46 -21.10
C ILE A 203 -0.57 5.72 -20.84
N ALA A 204 -0.84 6.43 -19.73
CA ALA A 204 -0.06 7.61 -19.38
C ALA A 204 1.42 7.27 -19.17
N LEU A 205 1.72 6.18 -18.44
CA LEU A 205 3.09 5.72 -18.22
C LEU A 205 3.78 5.33 -19.53
N GLN A 206 3.10 4.57 -20.40
CA GLN A 206 3.62 4.19 -21.72
C GLN A 206 4.01 5.41 -22.54
N ASN A 207 3.12 6.39 -22.63
CA ASN A 207 3.37 7.63 -23.37
C ASN A 207 4.57 8.42 -22.82
N GLU A 208 4.72 8.50 -21.49
CA GLU A 208 5.85 9.21 -20.88
C GLU A 208 7.18 8.45 -21.05
N LEU A 209 7.16 7.13 -20.95
CA LEU A 209 8.35 6.32 -21.18
C LEU A 209 8.80 6.35 -22.65
N GLU A 210 7.88 6.42 -23.61
CA GLU A 210 8.20 6.56 -25.02
C GLU A 210 8.93 7.88 -25.34
N LYS A 211 8.56 8.98 -24.68
CA LYS A 211 9.24 10.29 -24.83
C LYS A 211 10.74 10.25 -24.46
N ILE A 212 11.11 9.34 -23.55
CA ILE A 212 12.50 9.13 -23.14
C ILE A 212 13.16 7.94 -23.84
N GLY A 213 12.53 7.43 -24.91
CA GLY A 213 13.08 6.39 -25.78
C GLY A 213 12.87 4.95 -25.28
N CYS A 214 12.04 4.73 -24.27
CA CYS A 214 11.70 3.39 -23.80
C CYS A 214 10.39 2.91 -24.43
N ARG A 215 10.44 1.82 -25.19
CA ARG A 215 9.24 1.16 -25.73
C ARG A 215 8.70 0.16 -24.73
N THR A 216 7.39 0.24 -24.48
CA THR A 216 6.69 -0.68 -23.61
C THR A 216 5.42 -1.20 -24.30
N GLU A 217 4.98 -2.38 -23.90
CA GLU A 217 3.74 -3.00 -24.37
C GLU A 217 2.84 -3.23 -23.15
N ILE A 218 1.55 -2.97 -23.32
CA ILE A 218 0.51 -3.28 -22.32
C ILE A 218 -0.24 -4.48 -22.86
N SER A 219 -0.06 -5.65 -22.20
CA SER A 219 -0.85 -6.86 -22.48
C SER A 219 -2.14 -6.85 -21.66
N GLU A 220 -3.17 -7.54 -22.18
CA GLU A 220 -4.44 -7.78 -21.47
C GLU A 220 -4.31 -8.83 -20.37
#